data_982871e6a830d2353c2c231ef0be15c0
#
_entry.id   982871e6a830d2353c2c231ef0be15c0
#
_cell.length_a   1.000
_cell.length_b   1.000
_cell.length_c   1.000
_cell.angle_alpha   90.00
_cell.angle_beta   90.00
_cell.angle_gamma   90.00
#
_symmetry.space_group_name_H-M   'P 1'
#
loop_
_entity.id
_entity.type
_entity.pdbx_description
1 polymer ?
#
loop_
_entity_poly.entity_id
_entity_poly.type
_entity_poly.pdbx_seq_one_letter_code
_entity_poly.pdbx_strand_id
1 'polypeptide(L)'
;MFFSKKSSAKIEREAPTMPSAPPSLELDAVTVSAENAHGQTRNIIDHVSVSLTAPKTAIIGLNGMGKSTFLGLFNGITRPSQGIIKVCGVDISECPQITRRSIGMLFANPDAQLIMPTVLEDLELSLRRHSSLNRTQRLEQAHKLLAQQGLDDKADQSIFSLSSGEKQLVALTGILAVEPQILLLDEPTTLLDLRNRTRLINLLNSLNQMLIISTHDLGLAET
;
A
#
# COMPACT_ATOMS: atom_id res chain seq x y z
N MET A 1 28.68 -45.65 15.46
CA MET A 1 28.67 -44.30 14.88
C MET A 1 27.24 -43.79 14.92
N PHE A 2 26.88 -43.06 15.99
CA PHE A 2 25.49 -42.61 16.24
C PHE A 2 25.33 -41.22 15.67
N PHE A 3 24.50 -41.06 14.64
CA PHE A 3 24.05 -39.76 14.17
C PHE A 3 22.86 -39.30 14.99
N SER A 4 23.07 -38.34 15.88
CA SER A 4 22.02 -37.64 16.62
C SER A 4 21.26 -36.71 15.65
N LYS A 5 19.97 -36.97 15.40
CA LYS A 5 19.04 -36.03 14.73
C LYS A 5 18.79 -34.84 15.67
N LYS A 6 19.41 -33.70 15.37
CA LYS A 6 18.97 -32.43 15.96
C LYS A 6 17.55 -32.09 15.43
N SER A 7 16.59 -32.17 16.32
CA SER A 7 15.26 -31.65 16.11
C SER A 7 15.31 -30.13 15.92
N SER A 8 15.03 -29.68 14.70
CA SER A 8 14.84 -28.25 14.43
C SER A 8 13.49 -27.85 15.02
N ALA A 9 13.51 -27.32 16.23
CA ALA A 9 12.34 -26.65 16.81
C ALA A 9 11.98 -25.46 15.89
N LYS A 10 10.84 -25.57 15.20
CA LYS A 10 10.18 -24.48 14.49
C LYS A 10 9.80 -23.45 15.55
N ILE A 11 10.56 -22.37 15.66
CA ILE A 11 10.15 -21.21 16.47
C ILE A 11 8.96 -20.62 15.70
N GLU A 12 7.74 -20.97 16.11
CA GLU A 12 6.54 -20.24 15.76
C GLU A 12 6.67 -18.84 16.37
N ARG A 13 7.19 -17.91 15.57
CA ARG A 13 7.10 -16.50 15.94
C ARG A 13 5.64 -16.12 15.87
N GLU A 14 5.04 -15.91 17.04
CA GLU A 14 3.71 -15.29 17.14
C GLU A 14 3.68 -14.06 16.24
N ALA A 15 2.68 -14.02 15.38
CA ALA A 15 2.51 -12.89 14.49
C ALA A 15 2.22 -11.65 15.36
N PRO A 16 3.00 -10.56 15.25
CA PRO A 16 2.75 -9.38 16.04
C PRO A 16 1.29 -8.95 15.87
N THR A 17 0.60 -8.79 16.98
CA THR A 17 -0.79 -8.30 17.02
C THR A 17 -0.86 -6.91 16.43
N MET A 18 -1.94 -6.63 15.68
CA MET A 18 -2.18 -5.28 15.17
C MET A 18 -2.22 -4.30 16.34
N PRO A 19 -1.65 -3.07 16.19
CA PRO A 19 -1.74 -2.06 17.22
C PRO A 19 -3.22 -1.79 17.54
N SER A 20 -3.57 -1.74 18.83
CA SER A 20 -4.90 -1.31 19.27
C SER A 20 -5.08 0.22 19.21
N ALA A 21 -4.01 0.95 18.88
CA ALA A 21 -4.03 2.39 18.71
C ALA A 21 -4.81 2.79 17.43
N PRO A 22 -5.50 3.94 17.47
CA PRO A 22 -6.15 4.47 16.27
C PRO A 22 -5.13 4.71 15.16
N PRO A 23 -5.55 4.61 13.87
CA PRO A 23 -4.66 4.86 12.74
C PRO A 23 -4.02 6.25 12.84
N SER A 24 -2.71 6.31 12.79
CA SER A 24 -1.94 7.55 12.76
C SER A 24 -0.62 7.37 12.03
N LEU A 25 -0.13 8.45 11.41
CA LEU A 25 1.17 8.51 10.76
C LEU A 25 1.91 9.75 11.29
N GLU A 26 3.13 9.55 11.77
CA GLU A 26 3.91 10.63 12.37
C GLU A 26 5.32 10.66 11.80
N LEU A 27 5.78 11.86 11.50
CA LEU A 27 7.17 12.16 11.19
C LEU A 27 7.71 13.13 12.26
N ASP A 28 8.91 12.88 12.74
CA ASP A 28 9.61 13.76 13.66
C ASP A 28 10.99 14.08 13.11
N ALA A 29 11.18 15.35 12.69
CA ALA A 29 12.40 15.90 12.08
C ALA A 29 12.97 15.04 10.95
N VAL A 30 12.10 14.49 10.08
CA VAL A 30 12.49 13.56 9.04
C VAL A 30 13.14 14.29 7.86
N THR A 31 14.31 13.83 7.46
CA THR A 31 15.04 14.27 6.26
C THR A 31 15.25 13.09 5.33
N VAL A 32 15.03 13.29 4.03
CA VAL A 32 15.36 12.35 2.96
C VAL A 32 16.30 13.04 1.99
N SER A 33 17.50 12.52 1.86
CA SER A 33 18.50 13.01 0.93
C SER A 33 18.70 12.03 -0.22
N ALA A 34 18.89 12.53 -1.43
CA ALA A 34 19.26 11.75 -2.59
C ALA A 34 20.50 12.38 -3.26
N GLU A 35 21.35 11.53 -3.80
CA GLU A 35 22.53 11.93 -4.55
C GLU A 35 22.17 12.01 -6.04
N ASN A 36 22.53 13.11 -6.68
CA ASN A 36 22.35 13.25 -8.13
C ASN A 36 23.48 12.58 -8.90
N ALA A 37 23.36 12.48 -10.24
CA ALA A 37 24.36 11.88 -11.11
C ALA A 37 25.76 12.53 -11.03
N HIS A 38 25.88 13.69 -10.40
CA HIS A 38 27.14 14.45 -10.24
C HIS A 38 27.71 14.34 -8.81
N GLY A 39 27.16 13.43 -7.98
CA GLY A 39 27.62 13.23 -6.57
C GLY A 39 27.19 14.33 -5.60
N GLN A 40 26.26 15.20 -6.00
CA GLN A 40 25.74 16.24 -5.11
C GLN A 40 24.51 15.73 -4.36
N THR A 41 24.53 15.87 -3.04
CA THR A 41 23.41 15.51 -2.17
C THR A 41 22.35 16.62 -2.19
N ARG A 42 21.09 16.27 -2.41
CA ARG A 42 19.95 17.17 -2.32
C ARG A 42 18.91 16.58 -1.38
N ASN A 43 18.38 17.42 -0.49
CA ASN A 43 17.24 17.02 0.32
C ASN A 43 15.96 17.06 -0.52
N ILE A 44 15.27 15.92 -0.60
CA ILE A 44 13.93 15.78 -1.19
C ILE A 44 12.89 16.16 -0.15
N ILE A 45 13.11 15.74 1.10
CA ILE A 45 12.33 16.10 2.28
C ILE A 45 13.34 16.66 3.29
N ASP A 46 13.04 17.79 3.90
CA ASP A 46 13.98 18.49 4.78
C ASP A 46 13.32 18.82 6.12
N HIS A 47 13.75 18.17 7.19
CA HIS A 47 13.35 18.38 8.59
C HIS A 47 11.83 18.46 8.80
N VAL A 48 11.07 17.58 8.14
CA VAL A 48 9.61 17.59 8.23
C VAL A 48 9.15 16.89 9.51
N SER A 49 8.32 17.61 10.29
CA SER A 49 7.57 17.05 11.42
C SER A 49 6.08 17.25 11.17
N VAL A 50 5.31 16.16 11.20
CA VAL A 50 3.87 16.18 10.95
C VAL A 50 3.20 14.99 11.64
N SER A 51 1.98 15.19 12.12
CA SER A 51 1.10 14.13 12.62
C SER A 51 -0.19 14.11 11.80
N LEU A 52 -0.47 12.98 11.16
CA LEU A 52 -1.66 12.74 10.36
C LEU A 52 -2.57 11.79 11.15
N THR A 53 -3.75 12.27 11.51
CA THR A 53 -4.76 11.52 12.28
C THR A 53 -6.16 11.66 11.68
N ALA A 54 -6.33 12.55 10.69
CA ALA A 54 -7.59 12.72 10.00
C ALA A 54 -7.96 11.47 9.17
N PRO A 55 -9.23 11.11 9.09
CA PRO A 55 -9.68 9.95 8.29
C PRO A 55 -9.28 10.04 6.82
N LYS A 56 -9.23 11.25 6.27
CA LYS A 56 -8.78 11.52 4.90
C LYS A 56 -7.83 12.71 4.90
N THR A 57 -6.71 12.56 4.22
CA THR A 57 -5.70 13.62 4.05
C THR A 57 -5.23 13.64 2.59
N ALA A 58 -5.29 14.82 1.96
CA ALA A 58 -4.73 15.04 0.64
C ALA A 58 -3.36 15.72 0.74
N ILE A 59 -2.38 15.19 0.00
CA ILE A 59 -1.04 15.78 -0.18
C ILE A 59 -0.99 16.37 -1.57
N ILE A 60 -1.03 17.69 -1.66
CA ILE A 60 -1.11 18.40 -2.93
C ILE A 60 0.26 18.95 -3.31
N GLY A 61 0.63 18.83 -4.57
CA GLY A 61 1.87 19.40 -5.10
C GLY A 61 2.13 18.99 -6.55
N LEU A 62 3.01 19.73 -7.22
CA LEU A 62 3.41 19.42 -8.59
C LEU A 62 4.20 18.10 -8.67
N ASN A 63 4.31 17.55 -9.88
CA ASN A 63 5.13 16.37 -10.13
C ASN A 63 6.60 16.66 -9.79
N GLY A 64 7.29 15.68 -9.21
CA GLY A 64 8.69 15.82 -8.77
C GLY A 64 8.90 16.53 -7.42
N MET A 65 7.84 16.96 -6.72
CA MET A 65 7.94 17.62 -5.41
C MET A 65 8.10 16.67 -4.21
N GLY A 66 8.33 15.37 -4.47
CA GLY A 66 8.61 14.41 -3.39
C GLY A 66 7.36 13.76 -2.76
N LYS A 67 6.16 13.90 -3.35
CA LYS A 67 4.92 13.28 -2.82
C LYS A 67 5.05 11.76 -2.66
N SER A 68 5.50 11.06 -3.70
CA SER A 68 5.72 9.60 -3.66
C SER A 68 6.80 9.21 -2.65
N THR A 69 7.85 10.04 -2.51
CA THR A 69 8.91 9.87 -1.51
C THR A 69 8.35 10.00 -0.09
N PHE A 70 7.45 10.97 0.13
CA PHE A 70 6.78 11.18 1.40
C PHE A 70 5.89 9.99 1.78
N LEU A 71 5.05 9.51 0.84
CA LEU A 71 4.25 8.29 1.07
C LEU A 71 5.13 7.07 1.32
N GLY A 72 6.23 6.95 0.57
CA GLY A 72 7.20 5.86 0.68
C GLY A 72 7.89 5.76 2.05
N LEU A 73 7.93 6.84 2.83
CA LEU A 73 8.44 6.82 4.20
C LEU A 73 7.61 5.89 5.10
N PHE A 74 6.29 5.98 5.02
CA PHE A 74 5.40 5.25 5.92
C PHE A 74 5.32 3.76 5.61
N ASN A 75 5.54 3.33 4.36
CA ASN A 75 5.55 1.91 4.01
C ASN A 75 6.95 1.28 4.02
N GLY A 76 7.98 2.09 4.35
CA GLY A 76 9.37 1.63 4.46
C GLY A 76 10.10 1.44 3.12
N ILE A 77 9.52 1.87 1.99
CA ILE A 77 10.19 1.90 0.68
C ILE A 77 11.26 2.99 0.67
N THR A 78 10.91 4.17 1.19
CA THR A 78 11.85 5.26 1.37
C THR A 78 12.43 5.21 2.79
N ARG A 79 13.75 5.24 2.89
CA ARG A 79 14.44 5.32 4.19
C ARG A 79 14.81 6.76 4.48
N PRO A 80 14.52 7.28 5.67
CA PRO A 80 14.96 8.60 6.07
C PRO A 80 16.48 8.60 6.28
N SER A 81 17.12 9.74 5.97
CA SER A 81 18.53 9.99 6.33
C SER A 81 18.63 10.39 7.81
N GLN A 82 17.60 11.04 8.35
CA GLN A 82 17.47 11.47 9.74
C GLN A 82 15.99 11.51 10.16
N GLY A 83 15.76 11.51 11.47
CA GLY A 83 14.43 11.62 12.06
C GLY A 83 13.78 10.26 12.34
N ILE A 84 12.56 10.30 12.88
CA ILE A 84 11.81 9.14 13.33
C ILE A 84 10.47 9.08 12.59
N ILE A 85 10.04 7.87 12.22
CA ILE A 85 8.76 7.62 11.58
C ILE A 85 7.96 6.67 12.46
N LYS A 86 6.71 7.06 12.80
CA LYS A 86 5.81 6.18 13.54
C LYS A 86 4.54 5.89 12.75
N VAL A 87 4.07 4.66 12.85
CA VAL A 87 2.82 4.16 12.31
C VAL A 87 2.00 3.60 13.46
N CYS A 88 0.79 4.11 13.67
CA CYS A 88 -0.06 3.75 14.81
C CYS A 88 0.70 3.82 16.15
N GLY A 89 1.51 4.88 16.34
CA GLY A 89 2.31 5.14 17.54
C GLY A 89 3.58 4.29 17.67
N VAL A 90 3.89 3.38 16.72
CA VAL A 90 5.07 2.50 16.78
C VAL A 90 6.13 2.95 15.78
N ASP A 91 7.37 3.07 16.24
CA ASP A 91 8.52 3.36 15.39
C ASP A 91 8.73 2.21 14.40
N ILE A 92 8.73 2.55 13.09
CA ILE A 92 8.87 1.56 12.02
C ILE A 92 10.27 0.91 11.98
N SER A 93 11.29 1.56 12.53
CA SER A 93 12.62 1.00 12.63
C SER A 93 12.71 -0.15 13.63
N GLU A 94 11.90 -0.08 14.70
CA GLU A 94 11.84 -1.12 15.73
C GLU A 94 10.95 -2.30 15.30
N CYS A 95 9.86 -2.03 14.57
CA CYS A 95 8.92 -3.05 14.16
C CYS A 95 8.43 -2.87 12.71
N PRO A 96 9.25 -3.17 11.69
CA PRO A 96 8.87 -3.04 10.27
C PRO A 96 7.66 -3.88 9.86
N GLN A 97 7.30 -4.89 10.67
CA GLN A 97 6.18 -5.79 10.41
C GLN A 97 4.83 -5.08 10.61
N ILE A 98 4.75 -4.07 11.49
CA ILE A 98 3.55 -3.26 11.70
C ILE A 98 3.20 -2.52 10.42
N THR A 99 4.16 -1.84 9.81
CA THR A 99 3.98 -1.16 8.53
C THR A 99 3.36 -2.08 7.47
N ARG A 100 3.93 -3.28 7.30
CA ARG A 100 3.47 -4.24 6.29
C ARG A 100 2.06 -4.77 6.51
N ARG A 101 1.55 -4.71 7.74
CA ARG A 101 0.21 -5.18 8.10
C ARG A 101 -0.81 -4.06 8.15
N SER A 102 -0.40 -2.90 8.64
CA SER A 102 -1.31 -1.77 8.85
C SER A 102 -1.49 -0.91 7.61
N ILE A 103 -0.51 -0.92 6.68
CA ILE A 103 -0.50 -0.04 5.52
C ILE A 103 -0.67 -0.83 4.22
N GLY A 104 -1.64 -0.41 3.41
CA GLY A 104 -1.74 -0.71 2.00
C GLY A 104 -1.26 0.49 1.18
N MET A 105 -0.52 0.25 0.10
CA MET A 105 -0.08 1.33 -0.80
C MET A 105 -0.47 1.01 -2.24
N LEU A 106 -1.15 1.96 -2.87
CA LEU A 106 -1.44 1.95 -4.29
C LEU A 106 -0.45 2.89 -5.00
N PHE A 107 0.32 2.36 -5.93
CA PHE A 107 1.28 3.14 -6.72
C PHE A 107 0.59 3.85 -7.89
N ALA A 108 1.17 4.96 -8.32
CA ALA A 108 0.72 5.71 -9.49
C ALA A 108 0.73 4.86 -10.78
N ASN A 109 1.69 3.93 -10.89
CA ASN A 109 1.74 2.96 -11.98
C ASN A 109 1.36 1.57 -11.46
N PRO A 110 0.18 1.02 -11.83
CA PRO A 110 -0.27 -0.30 -11.39
C PRO A 110 0.60 -1.44 -11.94
N ASP A 111 1.28 -1.27 -13.07
CA ASP A 111 2.18 -2.28 -13.63
C ASP A 111 3.38 -2.60 -12.71
N ALA A 112 3.76 -1.65 -11.84
CA ALA A 112 4.81 -1.87 -10.84
C ALA A 112 4.33 -2.73 -9.65
N GLN A 113 3.03 -2.99 -9.54
CA GLN A 113 2.41 -3.64 -8.39
C GLN A 113 1.83 -5.02 -8.72
N LEU A 114 1.29 -5.18 -9.92
CA LEU A 114 0.71 -6.42 -10.40
C LEU A 114 1.82 -7.33 -10.95
N ILE A 115 2.03 -8.50 -10.34
CA ILE A 115 3.20 -9.35 -10.60
C ILE A 115 2.85 -10.74 -11.11
N MET A 116 1.59 -11.18 -10.98
CA MET A 116 1.16 -12.50 -11.45
C MET A 116 0.66 -12.43 -12.89
N PRO A 117 0.63 -13.56 -13.63
CA PRO A 117 0.17 -13.59 -15.00
C PRO A 117 -1.31 -13.22 -15.18
N THR A 118 -2.17 -13.65 -14.26
CA THR A 118 -3.62 -13.42 -14.32
C THR A 118 -4.14 -12.63 -13.13
N VAL A 119 -5.30 -12.01 -13.29
CA VAL A 119 -5.98 -11.22 -12.24
C VAL A 119 -6.26 -12.07 -11.01
N LEU A 120 -6.80 -13.26 -11.20
CA LEU A 120 -7.15 -14.18 -10.10
C LEU A 120 -5.92 -14.61 -9.30
N GLU A 121 -4.83 -14.92 -9.99
CA GLU A 121 -3.58 -15.33 -9.35
C GLU A 121 -2.97 -14.19 -8.52
N ASP A 122 -3.07 -12.95 -8.98
CA ASP A 122 -2.56 -11.79 -8.26
C ASP A 122 -3.35 -11.51 -6.97
N LEU A 123 -4.69 -11.62 -7.05
CA LEU A 123 -5.53 -11.54 -5.86
C LEU A 123 -5.30 -12.73 -4.90
N GLU A 124 -5.16 -13.95 -5.42
CA GLU A 124 -4.85 -15.12 -4.59
C GLU A 124 -3.52 -14.92 -3.86
N LEU A 125 -2.51 -14.35 -4.53
CA LEU A 125 -1.22 -14.03 -3.92
C LEU A 125 -1.39 -13.02 -2.77
N SER A 126 -2.18 -11.97 -2.97
CA SER A 126 -2.48 -10.99 -1.91
C SER A 126 -3.13 -11.65 -0.70
N LEU A 127 -4.10 -12.55 -0.93
CA LEU A 127 -4.81 -13.29 0.11
C LEU A 127 -3.95 -14.32 0.86
N ARG A 128 -2.77 -14.70 0.36
CA ARG A 128 -1.83 -15.59 1.10
C ARG A 128 -1.34 -15.00 2.42
N ARG A 129 -1.48 -13.70 2.61
CA ARG A 129 -1.21 -13.05 3.89
C ARG A 129 -2.20 -13.46 4.99
N HIS A 130 -3.40 -13.91 4.62
CA HIS A 130 -4.37 -14.52 5.52
C HIS A 130 -4.03 -16.01 5.71
N SER A 131 -3.17 -16.31 6.68
CA SER A 131 -2.66 -17.68 6.94
C SER A 131 -3.75 -18.70 7.29
N SER A 132 -4.96 -18.26 7.65
CA SER A 132 -6.11 -19.10 8.00
C SER A 132 -6.84 -19.69 6.79
N LEU A 133 -6.67 -19.12 5.59
CA LEU A 133 -7.36 -19.57 4.39
C LEU A 133 -6.54 -20.61 3.62
N ASN A 134 -7.15 -21.74 3.26
CA ASN A 134 -6.58 -22.67 2.30
C ASN A 134 -6.70 -22.11 0.85
N ARG A 135 -6.07 -22.78 -0.12
CA ARG A 135 -6.06 -22.30 -1.52
C ARG A 135 -7.46 -22.14 -2.11
N THR A 136 -8.35 -23.10 -1.89
CA THR A 136 -9.72 -23.05 -2.41
C THR A 136 -10.48 -21.85 -1.84
N GLN A 137 -10.40 -21.64 -0.53
CA GLN A 137 -11.02 -20.50 0.13
C GLN A 137 -10.46 -19.15 -0.37
N ARG A 138 -9.15 -19.07 -0.65
CA ARG A 138 -8.58 -17.85 -1.24
C ARG A 138 -9.09 -17.56 -2.63
N LEU A 139 -9.22 -18.59 -3.48
CA LEU A 139 -9.78 -18.44 -4.82
C LEU A 139 -11.25 -17.99 -4.77
N GLU A 140 -12.07 -18.60 -3.92
CA GLU A 140 -13.46 -18.20 -3.71
C GLU A 140 -13.55 -16.74 -3.21
N GLN A 141 -12.69 -16.36 -2.29
CA GLN A 141 -12.64 -14.98 -1.77
C GLN A 141 -12.17 -14.00 -2.85
N ALA A 142 -11.18 -14.37 -3.67
CA ALA A 142 -10.72 -13.57 -4.80
C ALA A 142 -11.86 -13.29 -5.80
N HIS A 143 -12.61 -14.31 -6.20
CA HIS A 143 -13.80 -14.14 -7.05
C HIS A 143 -14.84 -13.21 -6.45
N LYS A 144 -15.13 -13.33 -5.14
CA LYS A 144 -16.07 -12.42 -4.45
C LYS A 144 -15.59 -10.97 -4.49
N LEU A 145 -14.31 -10.74 -4.24
CA LEU A 145 -13.73 -9.40 -4.28
C LEU A 145 -13.75 -8.80 -5.68
N LEU A 146 -13.44 -9.61 -6.72
CA LEU A 146 -13.55 -9.20 -8.11
C LEU A 146 -14.98 -8.86 -8.50
N ALA A 147 -15.94 -9.69 -8.11
CA ALA A 147 -17.36 -9.47 -8.38
C ALA A 147 -17.88 -8.16 -7.75
N GLN A 148 -17.46 -7.84 -6.53
CA GLN A 148 -17.79 -6.56 -5.87
C GLN A 148 -17.29 -5.35 -6.66
N GLN A 149 -16.16 -5.52 -7.36
CA GLN A 149 -15.60 -4.50 -8.24
C GLN A 149 -16.07 -4.65 -9.70
N GLY A 150 -16.98 -5.60 -10.02
CA GLY A 150 -17.45 -5.91 -11.38
C GLY A 150 -16.29 -6.23 -12.32
N LEU A 151 -15.35 -7.03 -11.84
CA LEU A 151 -14.17 -7.51 -12.54
C LEU A 151 -14.11 -9.05 -12.58
N ASP A 152 -15.17 -9.73 -12.18
CA ASP A 152 -15.18 -11.20 -12.09
C ASP A 152 -15.02 -11.85 -13.48
N ASP A 153 -15.58 -11.23 -14.51
CA ASP A 153 -15.39 -11.63 -15.92
C ASP A 153 -13.95 -11.50 -16.42
N LYS A 154 -13.10 -10.84 -15.65
CA LYS A 154 -11.66 -10.64 -15.93
C LYS A 154 -10.75 -11.59 -15.16
N ALA A 155 -11.29 -12.45 -14.29
CA ALA A 155 -10.51 -13.26 -13.36
C ALA A 155 -9.38 -14.05 -14.04
N ASP A 156 -9.67 -14.71 -15.15
CA ASP A 156 -8.73 -15.54 -15.91
C ASP A 156 -7.95 -14.74 -16.98
N GLN A 157 -8.21 -13.44 -17.12
CA GLN A 157 -7.52 -12.62 -18.10
C GLN A 157 -6.09 -12.33 -17.67
N SER A 158 -5.23 -12.20 -18.67
CA SER A 158 -3.87 -11.71 -18.45
C SER A 158 -3.89 -10.27 -17.97
N ILE A 159 -3.10 -9.96 -16.93
CA ILE A 159 -2.92 -8.59 -16.45
C ILE A 159 -2.49 -7.63 -17.56
N PHE A 160 -1.67 -8.10 -18.50
CA PHE A 160 -1.21 -7.29 -19.63
C PHE A 160 -2.32 -6.89 -20.61
N SER A 161 -3.45 -7.60 -20.63
CA SER A 161 -4.58 -7.29 -21.50
C SER A 161 -5.57 -6.28 -20.90
N LEU A 162 -5.42 -5.93 -19.64
CA LEU A 162 -6.27 -4.98 -18.95
C LEU A 162 -5.94 -3.54 -19.33
N SER A 163 -6.96 -2.69 -19.38
CA SER A 163 -6.78 -1.24 -19.42
C SER A 163 -6.11 -0.72 -18.13
N SER A 164 -5.51 0.47 -18.18
CA SER A 164 -4.88 1.08 -17.00
C SER A 164 -5.87 1.22 -15.84
N GLY A 165 -7.13 1.56 -16.13
CA GLY A 165 -8.18 1.67 -15.11
C GLY A 165 -8.54 0.33 -14.47
N GLU A 166 -8.65 -0.73 -15.26
CA GLU A 166 -8.89 -2.07 -14.73
C GLU A 166 -7.70 -2.55 -13.87
N LYS A 167 -6.46 -2.33 -14.33
CA LYS A 167 -5.26 -2.63 -13.55
C LYS A 167 -5.26 -1.91 -12.20
N GLN A 168 -5.62 -0.62 -12.18
CA GLN A 168 -5.69 0.18 -10.97
C GLN A 168 -6.73 -0.38 -9.98
N LEU A 169 -7.91 -0.77 -10.48
CA LEU A 169 -8.95 -1.39 -9.65
C LEU A 169 -8.54 -2.77 -9.15
N VAL A 170 -7.88 -3.59 -9.96
CA VAL A 170 -7.33 -4.90 -9.55
C VAL A 170 -6.30 -4.71 -8.44
N ALA A 171 -5.34 -3.79 -8.63
CA ALA A 171 -4.31 -3.49 -7.65
C ALA A 171 -4.93 -3.02 -6.31
N LEU A 172 -5.90 -2.10 -6.37
CA LEU A 172 -6.60 -1.64 -5.16
C LEU A 172 -7.38 -2.77 -4.50
N THR A 173 -8.04 -3.63 -5.28
CA THR A 173 -8.78 -4.80 -4.75
C THR A 173 -7.83 -5.75 -4.01
N GLY A 174 -6.63 -6.00 -4.55
CA GLY A 174 -5.60 -6.81 -3.90
C GLY A 174 -5.08 -6.19 -2.59
N ILE A 175 -4.98 -4.87 -2.53
CA ILE A 175 -4.62 -4.15 -1.31
C ILE A 175 -5.74 -4.28 -0.26
N LEU A 176 -6.99 -4.05 -0.66
CA LEU A 176 -8.14 -4.12 0.24
C LEU A 176 -8.39 -5.54 0.75
N ALA A 177 -8.01 -6.55 0.00
CA ALA A 177 -8.13 -7.96 0.38
C ALA A 177 -7.37 -8.32 1.67
N VAL A 178 -6.37 -7.53 2.08
CA VAL A 178 -5.61 -7.73 3.32
C VAL A 178 -6.06 -6.82 4.46
N GLU A 179 -7.14 -6.07 4.27
CA GLU A 179 -7.81 -5.22 5.28
C GLU A 179 -6.85 -4.28 6.04
N PRO A 180 -6.05 -3.47 5.33
CA PRO A 180 -5.15 -2.53 5.97
C PRO A 180 -5.93 -1.47 6.76
N GLN A 181 -5.35 -0.91 7.82
CA GLN A 181 -5.94 0.21 8.57
C GLN A 181 -5.75 1.55 7.85
N ILE A 182 -4.66 1.67 7.09
CA ILE A 182 -4.24 2.89 6.42
C ILE A 182 -3.99 2.58 4.95
N LEU A 183 -4.51 3.42 4.06
CA LEU A 183 -4.26 3.37 2.63
C LEU A 183 -3.48 4.59 2.19
N LEU A 184 -2.32 4.35 1.58
CA LEU A 184 -1.51 5.35 0.91
C LEU A 184 -1.78 5.24 -0.59
N LEU A 185 -2.27 6.30 -1.21
CA LEU A 185 -2.66 6.32 -2.62
C LEU A 185 -1.82 7.36 -3.36
N ASP A 186 -0.93 6.89 -4.23
CA ASP A 186 -0.05 7.76 -5.00
C ASP A 186 -0.65 8.04 -6.37
N GLU A 187 -1.12 9.29 -6.59
CA GLU A 187 -1.74 9.75 -7.83
C GLU A 187 -2.79 8.77 -8.41
N PRO A 188 -3.77 8.33 -7.62
CA PRO A 188 -4.60 7.15 -7.94
C PRO A 188 -5.49 7.33 -9.16
N THR A 189 -5.69 8.55 -9.65
CA THR A 189 -6.59 8.86 -10.76
C THR A 189 -5.89 9.26 -12.06
N THR A 190 -4.56 9.38 -12.07
CA THR A 190 -3.79 9.97 -13.18
C THR A 190 -3.94 9.20 -14.50
N LEU A 191 -4.06 7.87 -14.45
CA LEU A 191 -4.15 7.00 -15.64
C LEU A 191 -5.59 6.58 -15.97
N LEU A 192 -6.60 7.18 -15.31
CA LEU A 192 -8.00 6.76 -15.43
C LEU A 192 -8.78 7.63 -16.41
N ASP A 193 -9.61 7.00 -17.23
CA ASP A 193 -10.71 7.66 -17.90
C ASP A 193 -11.78 8.15 -16.90
N LEU A 194 -12.68 8.97 -17.36
CA LEU A 194 -13.72 9.59 -16.51
C LEU A 194 -14.59 8.54 -15.78
N ARG A 195 -14.93 7.43 -16.45
CA ARG A 195 -15.75 6.37 -15.87
C ARG A 195 -15.03 5.65 -14.74
N ASN A 196 -13.80 5.22 -14.97
CA ASN A 196 -12.97 4.53 -13.99
C ASN A 196 -12.57 5.47 -12.85
N ARG A 197 -12.33 6.77 -13.13
CA ARG A 197 -12.10 7.78 -12.10
C ARG A 197 -13.30 7.90 -11.16
N THR A 198 -14.52 8.08 -11.69
CA THR A 198 -15.74 8.17 -10.87
C THR A 198 -15.93 6.91 -10.03
N ARG A 199 -15.69 5.74 -10.61
CA ARG A 199 -15.77 4.46 -9.91
C ARG A 199 -14.79 4.37 -8.76
N LEU A 200 -13.52 4.74 -8.98
CA LEU A 200 -12.49 4.76 -7.96
C LEU A 200 -12.86 5.72 -6.82
N ILE A 201 -13.29 6.95 -7.13
CA ILE A 201 -13.70 7.94 -6.13
C ILE A 201 -14.85 7.40 -5.26
N ASN A 202 -15.88 6.80 -5.89
CA ASN A 202 -16.99 6.21 -5.15
C ASN A 202 -16.53 5.08 -4.23
N LEU A 203 -15.60 4.23 -4.69
CA LEU A 203 -15.00 3.20 -3.87
C LEU A 203 -14.25 3.81 -2.68
N LEU A 204 -13.35 4.76 -2.91
CA LEU A 204 -12.58 5.43 -1.84
C LEU A 204 -13.48 6.10 -0.82
N ASN A 205 -14.62 6.67 -1.25
CA ASN A 205 -15.59 7.30 -0.36
C ASN A 205 -16.37 6.30 0.51
N SER A 206 -16.47 5.05 0.09
CA SER A 206 -17.13 3.97 0.84
C SER A 206 -16.22 3.30 1.87
N LEU A 207 -14.91 3.60 1.86
CA LEU A 207 -13.93 2.96 2.73
C LEU A 207 -13.93 3.58 4.12
N ASN A 208 -13.71 2.73 5.14
CA ASN A 208 -13.54 3.15 6.53
C ASN A 208 -12.07 3.30 6.97
N GLN A 209 -11.14 2.93 6.10
CA GLN A 209 -9.71 3.07 6.34
C GLN A 209 -9.28 4.54 6.36
N MET A 210 -8.21 4.83 7.08
CA MET A 210 -7.55 6.13 6.97
C MET A 210 -6.91 6.26 5.59
N LEU A 211 -7.23 7.31 4.84
CA LEU A 211 -6.75 7.54 3.47
C LEU A 211 -5.75 8.68 3.44
N ILE A 212 -4.57 8.44 2.89
CA ILE A 212 -3.60 9.48 2.55
C ILE A 212 -3.39 9.46 1.04
N ILE A 213 -3.82 10.52 0.37
CA ILE A 213 -3.86 10.59 -1.10
C ILE A 213 -2.89 11.66 -1.58
N SER A 214 -1.87 11.28 -2.34
CA SER A 214 -1.08 12.27 -3.08
C SER A 214 -1.76 12.57 -4.41
N THR A 215 -1.88 13.85 -4.74
CA THR A 215 -2.47 14.25 -6.01
C THR A 215 -2.05 15.65 -6.45
N HIS A 216 -2.11 15.90 -7.74
CA HIS A 216 -2.09 17.25 -8.31
C HIS A 216 -3.50 17.70 -8.76
N ASP A 217 -4.51 16.82 -8.64
CA ASP A 217 -5.91 17.06 -8.99
C ASP A 217 -6.68 17.60 -7.78
N LEU A 218 -6.98 18.91 -7.78
CA LEU A 218 -7.72 19.57 -6.71
C LEU A 218 -9.14 19.01 -6.54
N GLY A 219 -9.77 18.58 -7.63
CA GLY A 219 -11.10 17.99 -7.57
C GLY A 219 -11.15 16.65 -6.84
N LEU A 220 -10.04 15.90 -6.83
CA LEU A 220 -9.93 14.69 -6.00
C LEU A 220 -9.68 15.04 -4.52
N ALA A 221 -8.98 16.14 -4.25
CA ALA A 221 -8.66 16.56 -2.90
C ALA A 221 -9.89 17.10 -2.12
N GLU A 222 -10.94 17.49 -2.81
CA GLU A 222 -12.18 18.02 -2.22
C GLU A 222 -13.25 16.93 -1.93
N THR A 223 -13.03 15.69 -2.37
CA THR A 223 -13.95 14.55 -2.17
C THR A 223 -13.55 13.69 -0.98
#